data_dbab419b7862dc569f054c87a39033ae
#
_entry.id   dbab419b7862dc569f054c87a39033ae
#
_cell.length_a   1.000
_cell.length_b   1.000
_cell.length_c   1.000
_cell.angle_alpha   90.00
_cell.angle_beta   90.00
_cell.angle_gamma   90.00
#
_symmetry.space_group_name_H-M   'P 1'
#
loop_
_entity.id
_entity.type
_entity.pdbx_description
1 polymer ?
#
loop_
_entity_poly.entity_id
_entity_poly.type
_entity_poly.pdbx_seq_one_letter_code
_entity_poly.pdbx_strand_id
1 'polypeptide(L)'
;GTTYELTSCRLRANTFYEYQVLAISDSGYREGSDVKSFLTGRLPEALERARFKVINGHSSYPLTFLEFRQKTFYGLVAIDSDGYVVWYYEAPEGHEPYVMDQRANGNIVLLDGAFGVVAYGLAEITPVGDEVARLDDVCPPNGPMHHEVTLMDDGRVMYLSRAIEYWGDGIDDIPQEGDTLGIWDPVRGSNEIVWNIFDHISPSDRTSPDSDSTLPEQFMWGGCNRD
;
A
#
# COMPACT_ATOMS: atom_id res chain seq x y z
N GLY A 1 -15.57 -34.51 11.06
CA GLY A 1 -14.60 -34.37 9.97
C GLY A 1 -14.00 -32.95 10.01
N THR A 2 -12.79 -32.80 9.57
CA THR A 2 -12.13 -31.50 9.46
C THR A 2 -12.41 -30.93 8.07
N THR A 3 -12.89 -29.70 8.00
CA THR A 3 -13.10 -28.99 6.73
C THR A 3 -11.90 -28.05 6.50
N TYR A 4 -11.40 -28.06 5.30
CA TYR A 4 -10.32 -27.15 4.87
C TYR A 4 -10.86 -26.24 3.79
N GLU A 5 -10.49 -24.95 3.88
CA GLU A 5 -10.70 -23.95 2.85
C GLU A 5 -9.36 -23.61 2.21
N LEU A 6 -9.30 -23.66 0.88
CA LEU A 6 -8.09 -23.38 0.11
C LEU A 6 -8.40 -22.31 -0.92
N THR A 7 -7.64 -21.20 -0.87
CA THR A 7 -7.75 -20.11 -1.84
C THR A 7 -6.62 -20.23 -2.87
N SER A 8 -6.96 -20.20 -4.16
CA SER A 8 -5.98 -20.13 -5.24
C SER A 8 -5.99 -18.73 -5.84
N CYS A 9 -4.83 -18.10 -5.88
CA CYS A 9 -4.60 -16.78 -6.48
C CYS A 9 -3.76 -16.91 -7.76
N ARG A 10 -3.54 -15.79 -8.45
CA ARG A 10 -2.70 -15.66 -9.65
C ARG A 10 -3.27 -16.35 -10.88
N LEU A 11 -4.57 -16.34 -11.00
CA LEU A 11 -5.26 -16.88 -12.16
C LEU A 11 -5.56 -15.76 -13.17
N ARG A 12 -5.34 -16.03 -14.46
CA ARG A 12 -5.71 -15.11 -15.54
C ARG A 12 -7.22 -15.01 -15.66
N ALA A 13 -7.73 -13.84 -15.94
CA ALA A 13 -9.16 -13.63 -16.17
C ALA A 13 -9.64 -14.30 -17.44
N ASN A 14 -10.94 -14.59 -17.51
CA ASN A 14 -11.64 -15.20 -18.64
C ASN A 14 -10.90 -16.43 -19.21
N THR A 15 -10.35 -17.24 -18.30
CA THR A 15 -9.53 -18.40 -18.63
C THR A 15 -10.11 -19.66 -17.98
N PHE A 16 -10.13 -20.74 -18.75
CA PHE A 16 -10.61 -22.04 -18.28
C PHE A 16 -9.48 -22.77 -17.56
N TYR A 17 -9.77 -23.24 -16.35
CA TYR A 17 -8.83 -23.98 -15.50
C TYR A 17 -9.41 -25.32 -15.08
N GLU A 18 -8.54 -26.30 -14.93
CA GLU A 18 -8.83 -27.56 -14.26
C GLU A 18 -8.05 -27.63 -12.95
N TYR A 19 -8.65 -28.21 -11.93
CA TYR A 19 -7.97 -28.42 -10.65
C TYR A 19 -8.31 -29.77 -10.04
N GLN A 20 -7.42 -30.26 -9.21
CA GLN A 20 -7.57 -31.43 -8.39
C GLN A 20 -7.02 -31.18 -6.99
N VAL A 21 -7.73 -31.61 -5.96
CA VAL A 21 -7.24 -31.54 -4.59
C VAL A 21 -6.54 -32.83 -4.25
N LEU A 22 -5.32 -32.73 -3.72
CA LEU A 22 -4.52 -33.88 -3.26
C LEU A 22 -4.39 -33.84 -1.74
N ALA A 23 -4.86 -34.86 -1.06
CA ALA A 23 -4.58 -35.06 0.37
C ALA A 23 -3.33 -35.94 0.48
N ILE A 24 -2.38 -35.49 1.33
CA ILE A 24 -1.13 -36.22 1.59
C ILE A 24 -1.03 -36.43 3.08
N SER A 25 -0.94 -37.68 3.51
CA SER A 25 -0.73 -38.03 4.91
C SER A 25 0.74 -37.94 5.30
N ASP A 26 1.03 -37.87 6.61
CA ASP A 26 2.40 -37.87 7.15
C ASP A 26 3.21 -39.12 6.72
N SER A 27 2.55 -40.24 6.45
CA SER A 27 3.17 -41.45 5.90
C SER A 27 3.43 -41.42 4.39
N GLY A 28 3.07 -40.29 3.72
CA GLY A 28 3.24 -40.10 2.27
C GLY A 28 2.13 -40.75 1.41
N TYR A 29 1.07 -41.32 2.02
CA TYR A 29 -0.11 -41.75 1.29
C TYR A 29 -0.79 -40.55 0.62
N ARG A 30 -1.21 -40.73 -0.65
CA ARG A 30 -1.83 -39.67 -1.46
C ARG A 30 -3.20 -40.14 -1.92
N GLU A 31 -4.18 -39.25 -1.77
CA GLU A 31 -5.53 -39.43 -2.29
C GLU A 31 -5.93 -38.17 -3.04
N GLY A 32 -6.40 -38.30 -4.25
CA GLY A 32 -6.83 -37.23 -5.13
C GLY A 32 -8.34 -37.16 -5.25
N SER A 33 -8.90 -35.96 -5.29
CA SER A 33 -10.29 -35.77 -5.71
C SER A 33 -10.45 -36.02 -7.21
N ASP A 34 -11.69 -36.08 -7.69
CA ASP A 34 -11.95 -35.92 -9.12
C ASP A 34 -11.42 -34.56 -9.62
N VAL A 35 -11.02 -34.56 -10.91
CA VAL A 35 -10.67 -33.31 -11.59
C VAL A 35 -11.95 -32.50 -11.80
N LYS A 36 -11.90 -31.24 -11.42
CA LYS A 36 -12.98 -30.25 -11.62
C LYS A 36 -12.47 -29.12 -12.48
N SER A 37 -13.38 -28.40 -13.10
CA SER A 37 -13.05 -27.27 -13.96
C SER A 37 -13.90 -26.05 -13.63
N PHE A 38 -13.37 -24.88 -13.94
CA PHE A 38 -14.08 -23.60 -13.82
C PHE A 38 -13.52 -22.60 -14.82
N LEU A 39 -14.31 -21.56 -15.08
CA LEU A 39 -13.91 -20.40 -15.86
C LEU A 39 -13.76 -19.22 -14.91
N THR A 40 -12.59 -18.55 -14.94
CA THR A 40 -12.40 -17.31 -14.17
C THR A 40 -13.26 -16.19 -14.73
N GLY A 41 -13.64 -15.25 -13.85
CA GLY A 41 -14.39 -14.05 -14.21
C GLY A 41 -13.62 -13.11 -15.14
N ARG A 42 -14.31 -12.06 -15.59
CA ARG A 42 -13.71 -10.96 -16.34
C ARG A 42 -13.04 -9.97 -15.39
N LEU A 43 -12.06 -9.23 -15.89
CA LEU A 43 -11.50 -8.08 -15.19
C LEU A 43 -12.52 -6.92 -15.15
N PRO A 44 -12.37 -5.97 -14.20
CA PRO A 44 -13.01 -4.67 -14.32
C PRO A 44 -12.72 -4.02 -15.67
N GLU A 45 -13.68 -3.26 -16.21
CA GLU A 45 -13.61 -2.70 -17.56
C GLU A 45 -12.34 -1.87 -17.79
N ALA A 46 -11.90 -1.13 -16.79
CA ALA A 46 -10.68 -0.33 -16.86
C ALA A 46 -9.44 -1.21 -17.09
N LEU A 47 -9.37 -2.37 -16.42
CA LEU A 47 -8.27 -3.32 -16.55
C LEU A 47 -8.37 -4.15 -17.84
N GLU A 48 -9.58 -4.45 -18.32
CA GLU A 48 -9.75 -5.12 -19.63
C GLU A 48 -9.20 -4.28 -20.79
N ARG A 49 -9.28 -2.95 -20.68
CA ARG A 49 -8.74 -2.01 -21.67
C ARG A 49 -7.25 -1.75 -21.54
N ALA A 50 -6.67 -2.04 -20.39
CA ALA A 50 -5.25 -1.88 -20.16
C ALA A 50 -4.44 -2.87 -21.01
N ARG A 51 -3.23 -2.45 -21.41
CA ARG A 51 -2.28 -3.29 -22.12
C ARG A 51 -0.92 -3.15 -21.48
N PHE A 52 -0.46 -4.21 -20.88
CA PHE A 52 0.89 -4.30 -20.33
C PHE A 52 1.78 -4.98 -21.35
N LYS A 53 2.82 -4.30 -21.78
CA LYS A 53 3.80 -4.85 -22.73
C LYS A 53 5.08 -5.20 -21.97
N VAL A 54 5.44 -6.46 -21.96
CA VAL A 54 6.72 -6.91 -21.47
C VAL A 54 7.78 -6.63 -22.53
N ILE A 55 8.81 -5.84 -22.19
CA ILE A 55 9.95 -5.53 -23.06
C ILE A 55 11.17 -6.23 -22.46
N ASN A 56 11.88 -7.01 -23.27
CA ASN A 56 13.03 -7.83 -22.81
C ASN A 56 12.69 -8.93 -21.79
N GLY A 57 11.67 -9.62 -22.05
CA GLY A 57 10.97 -10.76 -21.54
C GLY A 57 11.52 -11.73 -20.50
N HIS A 58 12.40 -11.35 -19.58
CA HIS A 58 12.79 -12.23 -18.47
C HIS A 58 12.90 -11.44 -17.17
N SER A 59 11.77 -11.33 -16.46
CA SER A 59 11.81 -10.98 -15.05
C SER A 59 12.25 -12.21 -14.26
N SER A 60 13.20 -12.06 -13.35
CA SER A 60 13.51 -13.09 -12.34
C SER A 60 12.39 -13.21 -11.30
N TYR A 61 11.43 -12.29 -11.32
CA TYR A 61 10.27 -12.30 -10.44
C TYR A 61 9.03 -12.79 -11.19
N PRO A 62 8.25 -13.71 -10.59
CA PRO A 62 7.06 -14.26 -11.22
C PRO A 62 5.92 -13.25 -11.35
N LEU A 63 5.93 -12.19 -10.54
CA LEU A 63 4.93 -11.13 -10.54
C LEU A 63 5.58 -9.76 -10.46
N THR A 64 4.92 -8.79 -11.09
CA THR A 64 5.22 -7.36 -10.93
C THR A 64 3.96 -6.67 -10.43
N PHE A 65 4.09 -6.00 -9.27
CA PHE A 65 3.03 -5.16 -8.71
C PHE A 65 3.15 -3.74 -9.25
N LEU A 66 2.02 -3.12 -9.53
CA LEU A 66 1.90 -1.78 -10.07
C LEU A 66 0.74 -1.04 -9.40
N GLU A 67 0.92 0.24 -9.14
CA GLU A 67 -0.21 1.14 -8.97
C GLU A 67 -0.90 1.33 -10.32
N PHE A 68 -2.22 1.27 -10.31
CA PHE A 68 -2.98 1.48 -11.53
C PHE A 68 -4.13 2.45 -11.28
N ARG A 69 -4.13 3.53 -12.06
CA ARG A 69 -5.09 4.61 -11.96
C ARG A 69 -5.74 4.88 -13.30
N GLN A 70 -7.02 4.72 -13.34
CA GLN A 70 -7.86 5.15 -14.46
C GLN A 70 -9.16 5.75 -13.92
N LYS A 71 -9.88 6.50 -14.76
CA LYS A 71 -11.09 7.23 -14.39
C LYS A 71 -12.10 6.45 -13.55
N THR A 72 -12.15 5.14 -13.71
CA THR A 72 -13.12 4.25 -13.04
C THR A 72 -12.46 3.14 -12.24
N PHE A 73 -11.15 3.21 -12.02
CA PHE A 73 -10.41 2.22 -11.25
C PHE A 73 -9.21 2.89 -10.59
N TYR A 74 -9.12 2.78 -9.28
CA TYR A 74 -7.98 3.17 -8.47
C TYR A 74 -7.57 1.96 -7.65
N GLY A 75 -6.32 1.52 -7.75
CA GLY A 75 -5.94 0.33 -7.04
C GLY A 75 -4.57 -0.20 -7.41
N LEU A 76 -4.34 -1.44 -7.01
CA LEU A 76 -3.13 -2.19 -7.27
C LEU A 76 -3.41 -3.31 -8.25
N VAL A 77 -2.46 -3.61 -9.10
CA VAL A 77 -2.50 -4.77 -9.99
C VAL A 77 -1.21 -5.56 -9.91
N ALA A 78 -1.31 -6.89 -10.03
CA ALA A 78 -0.16 -7.73 -10.26
C ALA A 78 -0.25 -8.34 -11.66
N ILE A 79 0.83 -8.23 -12.42
CA ILE A 79 0.97 -8.82 -13.75
C ILE A 79 1.98 -9.96 -13.72
N ASP A 80 1.72 -11.00 -14.51
CA ASP A 80 2.65 -12.10 -14.72
C ASP A 80 3.75 -11.74 -15.73
N SER A 81 4.68 -12.66 -15.96
CA SER A 81 5.80 -12.48 -16.89
C SER A 81 5.36 -12.26 -18.36
N ASP A 82 4.13 -12.58 -18.70
CA ASP A 82 3.56 -12.39 -20.03
C ASP A 82 2.78 -11.06 -20.15
N GLY A 83 2.61 -10.34 -19.06
CA GLY A 83 1.87 -9.08 -18.99
C GLY A 83 0.36 -9.23 -18.76
N TYR A 84 -0.09 -10.39 -18.33
CA TYR A 84 -1.49 -10.58 -17.96
C TYR A 84 -1.72 -10.17 -16.51
N VAL A 85 -2.84 -9.45 -16.26
CA VAL A 85 -3.31 -9.19 -14.90
C VAL A 85 -3.77 -10.51 -14.27
N VAL A 86 -3.14 -10.88 -13.17
CA VAL A 86 -3.41 -12.12 -12.42
C VAL A 86 -3.91 -11.87 -11.01
N TRP A 87 -3.87 -10.63 -10.58
CA TRP A 87 -4.43 -10.16 -9.33
C TRP A 87 -4.70 -8.67 -9.42
N TYR A 88 -5.71 -8.20 -8.72
CA TYR A 88 -5.96 -6.76 -8.53
C TYR A 88 -6.66 -6.51 -7.19
N TYR A 89 -6.47 -5.32 -6.68
CA TYR A 89 -7.20 -4.73 -5.58
C TYR A 89 -7.78 -3.39 -6.04
N GLU A 90 -9.09 -3.28 -6.02
CA GLU A 90 -9.80 -2.03 -6.29
C GLU A 90 -10.07 -1.34 -4.95
N ALA A 91 -9.52 -0.15 -4.79
CA ALA A 91 -9.69 0.60 -3.56
C ALA A 91 -11.15 1.05 -3.37
N PRO A 92 -11.61 1.23 -2.13
CA PRO A 92 -12.88 1.88 -1.85
C PRO A 92 -12.96 3.28 -2.49
N GLU A 93 -14.18 3.76 -2.74
CA GLU A 93 -14.39 5.09 -3.31
C GLU A 93 -13.71 6.18 -2.46
N GLY A 94 -12.95 7.05 -3.12
CA GLY A 94 -12.18 8.12 -2.47
C GLY A 94 -10.81 7.70 -1.94
N HIS A 95 -10.45 6.42 -2.08
CA HIS A 95 -9.16 5.89 -1.65
C HIS A 95 -8.26 5.59 -2.84
N GLU A 96 -6.97 5.84 -2.69
CA GLU A 96 -5.93 5.57 -3.67
C GLU A 96 -4.75 4.88 -3.00
N PRO A 97 -4.64 3.55 -3.12
CA PRO A 97 -3.48 2.83 -2.62
C PRO A 97 -2.25 3.14 -3.47
N TYR A 98 -1.17 3.44 -2.81
CA TYR A 98 0.13 3.61 -3.45
C TYR A 98 1.23 3.16 -2.49
N VAL A 99 2.42 2.98 -2.97
CA VAL A 99 3.57 2.40 -2.24
C VAL A 99 3.15 1.20 -1.40
N MET A 100 3.70 0.06 -1.67
CA MET A 100 3.34 -1.18 -0.98
C MET A 100 4.56 -2.03 -0.69
N ASP A 101 4.42 -2.86 0.34
CA ASP A 101 5.33 -3.96 0.63
C ASP A 101 4.55 -5.24 0.95
N GLN A 102 5.12 -6.40 0.70
CA GLN A 102 4.43 -7.68 0.83
C GLN A 102 5.02 -8.53 1.95
N ARG A 103 4.16 -8.96 2.88
CA ARG A 103 4.52 -9.90 3.93
C ARG A 103 4.72 -11.34 3.40
N ALA A 104 5.47 -12.13 4.14
CA ALA A 104 5.69 -13.55 3.80
C ALA A 104 4.41 -14.39 3.72
N ASN A 105 3.35 -14.01 4.46
CA ASN A 105 2.03 -14.65 4.38
C ASN A 105 1.21 -14.23 3.16
N GLY A 106 1.73 -13.31 2.36
CA GLY A 106 1.07 -12.78 1.17
C GLY A 106 0.25 -11.51 1.40
N ASN A 107 0.03 -11.08 2.64
CA ASN A 107 -0.62 -9.80 2.93
C ASN A 107 0.20 -8.65 2.33
N ILE A 108 -0.49 -7.59 1.95
CA ILE A 108 0.10 -6.38 1.40
C ILE A 108 -0.13 -5.24 2.37
N VAL A 109 0.94 -4.56 2.76
CA VAL A 109 0.86 -3.28 3.48
C VAL A 109 1.02 -2.17 2.46
N LEU A 110 0.17 -1.17 2.54
CA LEU A 110 0.11 -0.08 1.58
C LEU A 110 -0.13 1.26 2.26
N LEU A 111 0.34 2.32 1.64
CA LEU A 111 -0.12 3.67 1.92
C LEU A 111 -1.47 3.88 1.23
N ASP A 112 -2.42 4.41 1.97
CA ASP A 112 -3.77 4.68 1.51
C ASP A 112 -4.07 6.18 1.61
N GLY A 113 -4.42 6.81 0.51
CA GLY A 113 -4.58 8.26 0.44
C GLY A 113 -5.77 8.69 -0.39
N ALA A 114 -5.85 9.99 -0.66
CA ALA A 114 -6.75 10.56 -1.65
C ALA A 114 -5.96 11.19 -2.79
N PHE A 115 -6.62 11.26 -3.93
CA PHE A 115 -6.03 11.74 -5.18
C PHE A 115 -5.28 13.06 -5.01
N GLY A 116 -3.98 12.99 -5.32
CA GLY A 116 -3.14 14.17 -5.49
C GLY A 116 -2.71 14.86 -4.22
N VAL A 117 -2.96 14.28 -3.04
CA VAL A 117 -2.63 14.99 -1.81
C VAL A 117 -1.62 14.22 -0.96
N VAL A 118 -2.01 13.21 -0.23
CA VAL A 118 -1.14 12.53 0.75
C VAL A 118 -1.83 11.29 1.27
N ALA A 119 -1.09 10.35 1.82
CA ALA A 119 -1.68 9.20 2.48
C ALA A 119 -2.39 9.61 3.76
N TYR A 120 -3.61 9.17 3.91
CA TYR A 120 -4.35 9.32 5.16
C TYR A 120 -3.95 8.27 6.19
N GLY A 121 -3.35 7.16 5.76
CA GLY A 121 -2.97 6.10 6.66
C GLY A 121 -2.24 4.95 5.99
N LEU A 122 -2.09 3.88 6.77
CA LEU A 122 -1.60 2.59 6.34
C LEU A 122 -2.73 1.58 6.42
N ALA A 123 -2.79 0.69 5.45
CA ALA A 123 -3.68 -0.47 5.50
C ALA A 123 -2.89 -1.75 5.26
N GLU A 124 -3.29 -2.83 5.92
CA GLU A 124 -2.85 -4.18 5.61
C GLU A 124 -4.03 -4.96 5.06
N ILE A 125 -3.88 -5.50 3.84
CA ILE A 125 -4.90 -6.28 3.16
C ILE A 125 -4.43 -7.71 2.92
N THR A 126 -5.37 -8.66 2.92
CA THR A 126 -5.11 -10.06 2.55
C THR A 126 -4.94 -10.19 1.02
N PRO A 127 -4.40 -11.33 0.53
CA PRO A 127 -4.36 -11.62 -0.91
C PRO A 127 -5.72 -11.64 -1.61
N VAL A 128 -6.82 -11.74 -0.87
CA VAL A 128 -8.19 -11.68 -1.42
C VAL A 128 -8.84 -10.29 -1.29
N GLY A 129 -8.10 -9.31 -0.75
CA GLY A 129 -8.52 -7.92 -0.68
C GLY A 129 -9.23 -7.52 0.63
N ASP A 130 -9.33 -8.42 1.62
CA ASP A 130 -9.90 -8.08 2.92
C ASP A 130 -8.91 -7.26 3.74
N GLU A 131 -9.36 -6.13 4.28
CA GLU A 131 -8.57 -5.35 5.20
C GLU A 131 -8.50 -6.03 6.57
N VAL A 132 -7.29 -6.21 7.10
CA VAL A 132 -7.04 -6.89 8.39
C VAL A 132 -6.47 -5.97 9.46
N ALA A 133 -5.88 -4.87 9.08
CA ALA A 133 -5.39 -3.84 9.98
C ALA A 133 -5.33 -2.49 9.28
N ARG A 134 -5.53 -1.41 10.04
CA ARG A 134 -5.43 -0.04 9.57
C ARG A 134 -4.81 0.87 10.62
N LEU A 135 -4.01 1.80 10.17
CA LEU A 135 -3.59 2.96 10.93
C LEU A 135 -4.16 4.18 10.23
N ASP A 136 -5.22 4.73 10.80
CA ASP A 136 -5.82 5.98 10.33
C ASP A 136 -5.18 7.16 11.03
N ASP A 137 -5.25 8.30 10.34
CA ASP A 137 -5.10 9.63 10.92
C ASP A 137 -3.77 9.88 11.64
N VAL A 138 -2.73 10.06 10.85
CA VAL A 138 -1.46 10.58 11.35
C VAL A 138 -1.47 12.10 11.14
N CYS A 139 -2.44 12.76 11.77
CA CYS A 139 -2.53 14.21 11.79
C CYS A 139 -1.76 14.81 12.97
N PRO A 140 -1.53 16.14 12.96
CA PRO A 140 -0.58 16.82 13.83
C PRO A 140 -0.46 16.27 15.24
N PRO A 141 0.78 16.28 15.79
CA PRO A 141 1.95 17.03 15.32
C PRO A 141 2.70 16.38 14.17
N ASN A 142 2.36 15.13 13.80
CA ASN A 142 2.95 14.42 12.69
C ASN A 142 2.03 14.60 11.49
N GLY A 143 2.55 15.18 10.42
CA GLY A 143 1.80 15.39 9.19
C GLY A 143 1.48 14.08 8.46
N PRO A 144 0.84 14.17 7.30
CA PRO A 144 0.43 13.01 6.53
C PRO A 144 1.62 12.14 6.09
N MET A 145 1.37 10.85 5.98
CA MET A 145 2.34 9.87 5.47
C MET A 145 2.63 10.09 3.99
N HIS A 146 3.82 9.72 3.55
CA HIS A 146 4.22 9.86 2.16
C HIS A 146 5.37 8.93 1.78
N HIS A 147 5.49 8.66 0.49
CA HIS A 147 6.60 8.08 -0.26
C HIS A 147 7.01 6.66 0.12
N GLU A 148 7.12 6.28 1.38
CA GLU A 148 7.77 5.02 1.73
C GLU A 148 7.02 4.26 2.84
N VAL A 149 6.96 2.94 2.65
CA VAL A 149 6.54 1.96 3.65
C VAL A 149 7.50 0.77 3.57
N THR A 150 7.99 0.31 4.70
CA THR A 150 8.94 -0.80 4.78
C THR A 150 8.55 -1.77 5.88
N LEU A 151 8.48 -3.05 5.54
CA LEU A 151 8.28 -4.12 6.52
C LEU A 151 9.57 -4.37 7.29
N MET A 152 9.45 -4.42 8.61
CA MET A 152 10.55 -4.80 9.50
C MET A 152 10.54 -6.31 9.78
N ASP A 153 11.69 -6.87 10.11
CA ASP A 153 11.85 -8.30 10.39
C ASP A 153 10.96 -8.81 11.53
N ASP A 154 10.60 -7.93 12.46
CA ASP A 154 9.73 -8.25 13.60
C ASP A 154 8.23 -8.11 13.32
N GLY A 155 7.88 -7.81 12.06
CA GLY A 155 6.50 -7.68 11.59
C GLY A 155 5.89 -6.29 11.73
N ARG A 156 6.60 -5.34 12.36
CA ARG A 156 6.19 -3.93 12.39
C ARG A 156 6.40 -3.27 11.02
N VAL A 157 5.87 -2.10 10.86
CA VAL A 157 5.92 -1.31 9.62
C VAL A 157 6.56 0.03 9.90
N MET A 158 7.62 0.35 9.21
CA MET A 158 8.23 1.67 9.22
C MET A 158 7.70 2.50 8.06
N TYR A 159 7.43 3.77 8.30
CA TYR A 159 6.89 4.69 7.30
C TYR A 159 7.45 6.10 7.46
N LEU A 160 7.37 6.88 6.39
CA LEU A 160 7.66 8.31 6.41
C LEU A 160 6.37 9.12 6.62
N SER A 161 6.46 10.16 7.44
CA SER A 161 5.42 11.18 7.55
C SER A 161 6.04 12.58 7.65
N ARG A 162 5.23 13.60 7.42
CA ARG A 162 5.70 14.99 7.50
C ARG A 162 5.78 15.45 8.94
N ALA A 163 6.81 16.24 9.23
CA ALA A 163 6.89 17.12 10.38
C ALA A 163 6.70 18.55 9.92
N ILE A 164 6.02 19.37 10.71
CA ILE A 164 5.89 20.82 10.46
C ILE A 164 6.31 21.55 11.73
N GLU A 165 7.34 22.36 11.62
CA GLU A 165 7.73 23.31 12.63
C GLU A 165 7.66 24.74 12.10
N TYR A 166 7.39 25.67 13.00
CA TYR A 166 7.29 27.08 12.65
C TYR A 166 8.58 27.79 13.05
N TRP A 167 9.12 28.55 12.10
CA TRP A 167 10.29 29.39 12.32
C TRP A 167 9.89 30.84 12.24
N GLY A 168 10.18 31.56 13.32
CA GLY A 168 9.86 32.98 13.44
C GLY A 168 9.98 33.48 14.87
N ASP A 169 9.50 34.69 15.11
CA ASP A 169 9.48 35.35 16.41
C ASP A 169 8.06 35.31 17.07
N GLY A 170 7.17 34.49 16.51
CA GLY A 170 5.79 34.36 16.97
C GLY A 170 4.81 35.38 16.37
N ILE A 171 5.27 36.24 15.47
CA ILE A 171 4.43 37.24 14.79
C ILE A 171 4.22 36.84 13.31
N ASP A 172 5.29 36.45 12.66
CA ASP A 172 5.29 36.01 11.23
C ASP A 172 5.97 34.65 11.10
N ASP A 173 5.47 33.62 11.83
CA ASP A 173 6.04 32.32 11.83
C ASP A 173 5.88 31.65 10.46
N ILE A 174 7.00 31.23 9.88
CA ILE A 174 7.05 30.55 8.59
C ILE A 174 7.06 29.03 8.83
N PRO A 175 6.06 28.27 8.32
CA PRO A 175 6.07 26.84 8.43
C PRO A 175 7.24 26.24 7.64
N GLN A 176 7.96 25.34 8.28
CA GLN A 176 9.02 24.55 7.68
C GLN A 176 8.57 23.09 7.66
N GLU A 177 8.62 22.47 6.49
CA GLU A 177 8.35 21.04 6.33
C GLU A 177 9.64 20.24 6.48
N GLY A 178 9.53 19.13 7.18
CA GLY A 178 10.55 18.10 7.34
C GLY A 178 9.91 16.74 7.37
N ASP A 179 10.70 15.72 7.64
CA ASP A 179 10.25 14.34 7.68
C ASP A 179 10.37 13.74 9.08
N THR A 180 9.50 12.80 9.36
CA THR A 180 9.58 11.91 10.52
C THR A 180 9.59 10.46 10.08
N LEU A 181 10.16 9.58 10.92
CA LEU A 181 10.02 8.13 10.82
C LEU A 181 9.06 7.65 11.89
N GLY A 182 8.01 6.99 11.45
CA GLY A 182 7.05 6.32 12.32
C GLY A 182 7.19 4.80 12.26
N ILE A 183 6.82 4.13 13.33
CA ILE A 183 6.73 2.67 13.41
C ILE A 183 5.32 2.31 13.86
N TRP A 184 4.63 1.55 13.03
CA TRP A 184 3.32 0.97 13.30
C TRP A 184 3.42 -0.53 13.62
N ASP A 185 2.79 -0.94 14.71
CA ASP A 185 2.60 -2.35 15.07
C ASP A 185 1.12 -2.72 14.81
N PRO A 186 0.80 -3.38 13.70
CA PRO A 186 -0.58 -3.73 13.37
C PRO A 186 -1.20 -4.76 14.32
N VAL A 187 -0.36 -5.56 15.00
CA VAL A 187 -0.84 -6.59 15.95
C VAL A 187 -1.25 -5.96 17.27
N ARG A 188 -0.48 -4.97 17.74
CA ARG A 188 -0.77 -4.26 19.00
C ARG A 188 -1.65 -3.03 18.79
N GLY A 189 -1.81 -2.58 17.54
CA GLY A 189 -2.49 -1.33 17.22
C GLY A 189 -1.74 -0.09 17.75
N SER A 190 -0.43 -0.19 17.98
CA SER A 190 0.38 0.92 18.47
C SER A 190 1.14 1.61 17.33
N ASN A 191 1.32 2.92 17.48
CA ASN A 191 2.09 3.74 16.56
C ASN A 191 2.98 4.70 17.36
N GLU A 192 4.23 4.87 16.93
CA GLU A 192 5.19 5.78 17.55
C GLU A 192 6.07 6.48 16.50
N ILE A 193 6.39 7.73 16.72
CA ILE A 193 7.42 8.43 15.96
C ILE A 193 8.76 8.19 16.64
N VAL A 194 9.69 7.60 15.91
CA VAL A 194 11.00 7.21 16.43
C VAL A 194 12.11 8.18 16.02
N TRP A 195 11.85 9.04 15.05
CA TRP A 195 12.81 10.05 14.59
C TRP A 195 12.07 11.25 13.97
N ASN A 196 12.59 12.44 14.23
CA ASN A 196 12.11 13.70 13.66
C ASN A 196 13.32 14.51 13.17
N ILE A 197 13.28 15.03 11.95
CA ILE A 197 14.37 15.82 11.36
C ILE A 197 14.71 17.04 12.23
N PHE A 198 13.72 17.68 12.83
CA PHE A 198 13.89 18.91 13.62
C PHE A 198 14.56 18.68 14.97
N ASP A 199 14.67 17.45 15.44
CA ASP A 199 15.52 17.09 16.60
C ASP A 199 17.03 17.17 16.25
N HIS A 200 17.36 17.23 14.96
CA HIS A 200 18.74 17.18 14.46
C HIS A 200 19.15 18.43 13.69
N ILE A 201 18.21 19.11 13.07
CA ILE A 201 18.44 20.29 12.22
C ILE A 201 17.48 21.40 12.65
N SER A 202 18.02 22.54 13.05
CA SER A 202 17.17 23.70 13.33
C SER A 202 16.60 24.26 12.02
N PRO A 203 15.31 24.63 11.97
CA PRO A 203 14.76 25.37 10.84
C PRO A 203 15.56 26.63 10.48
N SER A 204 16.22 27.26 11.47
CA SER A 204 17.06 28.45 11.27
C SER A 204 18.37 28.17 10.52
N ASP A 205 18.80 26.93 10.39
CA ASP A 205 20.05 26.56 9.70
C ASP A 205 19.88 26.56 8.17
N ARG A 206 18.68 26.75 7.67
CA ARG A 206 18.45 27.00 6.23
C ARG A 206 18.99 28.36 5.84
N THR A 207 19.89 28.37 4.86
CA THR A 207 20.59 29.57 4.39
C THR A 207 19.73 30.55 3.59
N SER A 208 18.49 30.19 3.25
CA SER A 208 17.49 31.09 2.66
C SER A 208 16.11 30.49 2.89
N PRO A 209 15.21 31.17 3.61
CA PRO A 209 13.81 30.87 3.44
C PRO A 209 13.48 31.24 1.98
N ASP A 210 13.00 30.26 1.21
CA ASP A 210 12.35 30.59 -0.05
C ASP A 210 11.15 31.46 0.31
N SER A 211 11.33 32.77 0.11
CA SER A 211 10.30 33.77 0.40
C SER A 211 9.02 33.62 -0.44
N ASP A 212 9.01 32.65 -1.34
CA ASP A 212 7.89 32.30 -2.23
C ASP A 212 7.11 31.07 -1.78
N SER A 213 7.52 30.37 -0.71
CA SER A 213 6.80 29.20 -0.22
C SER A 213 5.67 29.56 0.77
N THR A 214 4.80 30.46 0.39
CA THR A 214 3.45 30.51 0.94
C THR A 214 2.68 29.33 0.35
N LEU A 215 3.01 28.10 0.78
CA LEU A 215 2.13 26.97 0.54
C LEU A 215 0.77 27.33 1.17
N PRO A 216 -0.31 27.32 0.39
CA PRO A 216 -1.64 27.56 0.97
C PRO A 216 -1.85 26.57 2.12
N GLU A 217 -2.41 27.03 3.22
CA GLU A 217 -2.65 26.24 4.44
C GLU A 217 -3.31 24.86 4.15
N GLN A 218 -4.13 24.80 3.10
CA GLN A 218 -4.77 23.60 2.61
C GLN A 218 -3.79 22.52 2.04
N PHE A 219 -2.58 22.92 1.65
CA PHE A 219 -1.55 21.95 1.22
C PHE A 219 -0.69 21.46 2.38
N MET A 220 -0.62 22.22 3.46
CA MET A 220 0.16 21.83 4.64
C MET A 220 -0.55 20.76 5.49
N TRP A 221 -1.87 20.71 5.46
CA TRP A 221 -2.66 19.86 6.36
C TRP A 221 -3.44 18.74 5.67
N GLY A 222 -3.32 18.60 4.36
CA GLY A 222 -3.76 17.45 3.57
C GLY A 222 -5.02 16.73 4.03
N GLY A 223 -6.11 17.46 4.33
CA GLY A 223 -7.38 16.84 4.73
C GLY A 223 -7.56 16.56 6.23
N CYS A 224 -6.59 16.90 7.08
CA CYS A 224 -6.79 16.85 8.53
C CYS A 224 -7.73 17.98 8.95
N ASN A 225 -8.97 17.66 9.30
CA ASN A 225 -9.87 18.63 9.90
C ASN A 225 -9.33 19.05 11.27
N ARG A 226 -9.15 20.36 11.46
CA ARG A 226 -9.03 20.96 12.79
C ARG A 226 -10.45 21.16 13.30
N ASP A 227 -10.97 20.22 14.06
CA ASP A 227 -12.12 20.50 14.96
C ASP A 227 -11.60 20.93 16.33
#